data_48e723cf7bd20919d7d72bf9d6b94b23
#
_entry.id   48e723cf7bd20919d7d72bf9d6b94b23
#
_cell.length_a   1.000
_cell.length_b   1.000
_cell.length_c   1.000
_cell.angle_alpha   90.00
_cell.angle_beta   90.00
_cell.angle_gamma   90.00
#
_symmetry.space_group_name_H-M   'P 1'
#
loop_
_entity.id
_entity.type
_entity.pdbx_description
1 polymer ?
#
loop_
_entity_poly.entity_id
_entity_poly.type
_entity_poly.pdbx_seq_one_letter_code
_entity_poly.pdbx_strand_id
1 'polypeptide(L)'
;SGLMKKEKREYRSSSKMVSNMTKEEFCANVEKAKEYIKNGDIFQVVLSQRFTVETNVSPFNTYRALRLINPSPYMYYLNFGDYQIAGASPEMLVRVENGVVQTGPIAGTRPRGKTVEEDMALEKELLADKKEIAEHTMLVDLGRNDIGRVSEFGSVKVTRFKYVERFSHVMHIITDVEGKLRSDKTCFDALGSTLPAGTLSGACLLYTSPSPR
;
A
#
# COMPACT_ATOMS: atom_id res chain seq x y z
N SER A 1 -24.57 -7.36 -35.92
CA SER A 1 -23.67 -8.12 -35.05
C SER A 1 -22.30 -8.21 -35.70
N GLY A 2 -21.44 -7.23 -35.41
CA GLY A 2 -20.05 -7.22 -35.85
C GLY A 2 -19.20 -8.07 -34.92
N LEU A 3 -18.96 -9.32 -35.26
CA LEU A 3 -17.93 -10.15 -34.65
C LEU A 3 -16.58 -9.49 -34.93
N MET A 4 -15.99 -8.89 -33.91
CA MET A 4 -14.60 -8.43 -33.99
C MET A 4 -13.71 -9.64 -34.34
N LYS A 5 -13.12 -9.63 -35.55
CA LYS A 5 -12.10 -10.59 -35.93
C LYS A 5 -10.97 -10.53 -34.89
N LYS A 6 -10.76 -11.62 -34.17
CA LYS A 6 -9.57 -11.82 -33.33
C LYS A 6 -8.34 -11.87 -34.23
N GLU A 7 -7.68 -10.72 -34.43
CA GLU A 7 -6.30 -10.75 -34.91
C GLU A 7 -5.47 -11.45 -33.83
N LYS A 8 -4.90 -12.59 -34.16
CA LYS A 8 -3.83 -13.23 -33.38
C LYS A 8 -2.59 -12.32 -33.48
N ARG A 9 -2.52 -11.31 -32.60
CA ARG A 9 -1.27 -10.58 -32.43
C ARG A 9 -0.32 -11.45 -31.64
N GLU A 10 0.79 -11.85 -32.23
CA GLU A 10 1.91 -12.43 -31.49
C GLU A 10 2.48 -11.36 -30.56
N TYR A 11 2.17 -11.46 -29.27
CA TYR A 11 2.78 -10.62 -28.25
C TYR A 11 4.15 -11.20 -27.93
N ARG A 12 5.21 -10.53 -28.36
CA ARG A 12 6.57 -10.86 -27.99
C ARG A 12 7.08 -9.85 -26.98
N SER A 13 7.38 -10.28 -25.75
CA SER A 13 8.34 -9.59 -24.90
C SER A 13 9.72 -9.95 -25.43
N SER A 14 10.35 -9.05 -26.14
CA SER A 14 11.64 -9.32 -26.82
C SER A 14 12.83 -8.92 -25.96
N SER A 15 12.65 -8.28 -24.82
CA SER A 15 13.74 -7.76 -24.03
C SER A 15 13.88 -8.42 -22.66
N LYS A 16 15.12 -8.54 -22.23
CA LYS A 16 15.47 -8.91 -20.86
C LYS A 16 15.03 -7.81 -19.89
N MET A 17 14.44 -8.19 -18.76
CA MET A 17 14.13 -7.27 -17.68
C MET A 17 15.43 -6.68 -17.12
N VAL A 18 15.51 -5.36 -17.04
CA VAL A 18 16.67 -4.60 -16.55
C VAL A 18 16.28 -3.86 -15.28
N SER A 19 17.09 -4.00 -14.24
CA SER A 19 16.96 -3.22 -13.01
C SER A 19 17.77 -1.92 -13.12
N ASN A 20 17.32 -0.87 -12.42
CA ASN A 20 18.06 0.40 -12.31
C ASN A 20 19.25 0.34 -11.33
N MET A 21 19.42 -0.76 -10.61
CA MET A 21 20.56 -1.03 -9.71
C MET A 21 20.87 -2.51 -9.67
N THR A 22 22.08 -2.87 -9.26
CA THR A 22 22.51 -4.25 -9.07
C THR A 22 21.94 -4.83 -7.77
N LYS A 23 22.03 -6.15 -7.62
CA LYS A 23 21.67 -6.82 -6.36
C LYS A 23 22.60 -6.38 -5.22
N GLU A 24 23.87 -6.23 -5.50
CA GLU A 24 24.92 -5.82 -4.54
C GLU A 24 24.66 -4.42 -4.02
N GLU A 25 24.32 -3.48 -4.91
CA GLU A 25 23.94 -2.10 -4.53
C GLU A 25 22.67 -2.07 -3.68
N PHE A 26 21.64 -2.86 -4.05
CA PHE A 26 20.43 -2.95 -3.26
C PHE A 26 20.70 -3.51 -1.85
N CYS A 27 21.49 -4.59 -1.75
CA CYS A 27 21.88 -5.17 -0.47
C CYS A 27 22.69 -4.18 0.39
N ALA A 28 23.61 -3.43 -0.20
CA ALA A 28 24.38 -2.40 0.52
C ALA A 28 23.46 -1.30 1.07
N ASN A 29 22.45 -0.88 0.31
CA ASN A 29 21.45 0.08 0.77
C ASN A 29 20.61 -0.48 1.94
N VAL A 30 20.29 -1.78 1.93
CA VAL A 30 19.59 -2.44 3.04
C VAL A 30 20.46 -2.42 4.30
N GLU A 31 21.76 -2.77 4.22
CA GLU A 31 22.66 -2.75 5.38
C GLU A 31 22.80 -1.32 5.94
N LYS A 32 22.95 -0.32 5.10
CA LYS A 32 22.97 1.08 5.52
C LYS A 32 21.68 1.52 6.21
N ALA A 33 20.53 1.10 5.70
CA ALA A 33 19.24 1.36 6.33
C ALA A 33 19.14 0.72 7.73
N LYS A 34 19.66 -0.51 7.90
CA LYS A 34 19.71 -1.19 9.19
C LYS A 34 20.61 -0.45 10.19
N GLU A 35 21.70 0.17 9.74
CA GLU A 35 22.55 1.03 10.58
C GLU A 35 21.80 2.26 11.09
N TYR A 36 21.04 2.95 10.23
CA TYR A 36 20.20 4.08 10.64
C TYR A 36 19.13 3.67 11.67
N ILE A 37 18.52 2.50 11.52
CA ILE A 37 17.56 1.96 12.49
C ILE A 37 18.27 1.67 13.82
N LYS A 38 19.45 1.04 13.79
CA LYS A 38 20.24 0.70 14.99
C LYS A 38 20.69 1.95 15.74
N ASN A 39 21.04 3.01 15.04
CA ASN A 39 21.45 4.28 15.61
C ASN A 39 20.29 5.12 16.16
N GLY A 40 19.04 4.72 15.85
CA GLY A 40 17.85 5.45 16.27
C GLY A 40 17.51 6.64 15.39
N ASP A 41 18.08 6.74 14.18
CA ASP A 41 17.79 7.84 13.24
C ASP A 41 16.43 7.68 12.58
N ILE A 42 16.03 6.44 12.32
CA ILE A 42 14.74 6.06 11.72
C ILE A 42 14.15 4.83 12.39
N PHE A 43 12.84 4.68 12.34
CA PHE A 43 12.14 3.45 12.76
C PHE A 43 11.92 2.48 11.60
N GLN A 44 11.65 3.02 10.41
CA GLN A 44 11.34 2.26 9.22
C GLN A 44 11.77 3.05 7.98
N VAL A 45 12.20 2.33 6.95
CA VAL A 45 12.41 2.87 5.60
C VAL A 45 12.01 1.83 4.57
N VAL A 46 11.37 2.27 3.50
CA VAL A 46 11.00 1.43 2.37
C VAL A 46 11.94 1.70 1.22
N LEU A 47 12.79 0.73 0.91
CA LEU A 47 13.69 0.78 -0.24
C LEU A 47 12.96 0.29 -1.49
N SER A 48 13.21 0.94 -2.63
CA SER A 48 12.59 0.59 -3.90
C SER A 48 13.62 0.39 -5.00
N GLN A 49 13.24 -0.37 -6.01
CA GLN A 49 13.97 -0.48 -7.26
C GLN A 49 13.01 -0.50 -8.44
N ARG A 50 13.48 -0.13 -9.62
CA ARG A 50 12.72 -0.13 -10.86
C ARG A 50 13.20 -1.20 -11.81
N PHE A 51 12.26 -1.99 -12.32
CA PHE A 51 12.50 -2.91 -13.43
C PHE A 51 11.93 -2.33 -14.71
N THR A 52 12.69 -2.42 -15.79
CA THR A 52 12.31 -1.93 -17.12
C THR A 52 12.29 -3.11 -18.10
N VAL A 53 11.24 -3.17 -18.89
CA VAL A 53 11.07 -4.18 -19.96
C VAL A 53 10.54 -3.48 -21.19
N GLU A 54 11.15 -3.72 -22.35
CA GLU A 54 10.61 -3.30 -23.63
C GLU A 54 9.54 -4.28 -24.09
N THR A 55 8.39 -3.78 -24.51
CA THR A 55 7.25 -4.60 -24.92
C THR A 55 6.44 -3.90 -25.99
N ASN A 56 5.83 -4.69 -26.89
CA ASN A 56 4.85 -4.21 -27.88
C ASN A 56 3.41 -4.36 -27.40
N VAL A 57 3.21 -4.81 -26.16
CA VAL A 57 1.87 -4.97 -25.56
C VAL A 57 1.33 -3.59 -25.19
N SER A 58 0.09 -3.30 -25.58
CA SER A 58 -0.53 -2.05 -25.18
C SER A 58 -0.70 -1.98 -23.65
N PRO A 59 -0.46 -0.80 -23.03
CA PRO A 59 -0.59 -0.64 -21.58
C PRO A 59 -1.98 -1.04 -21.04
N PHE A 60 -3.03 -0.80 -21.81
CA PHE A 60 -4.38 -1.22 -21.41
C PHE A 60 -4.56 -2.74 -21.41
N ASN A 61 -3.93 -3.47 -22.32
CA ASN A 61 -3.95 -4.93 -22.29
C ASN A 61 -3.13 -5.48 -21.11
N THR A 62 -2.03 -4.83 -20.75
CA THR A 62 -1.28 -5.13 -19.52
C THR A 62 -2.18 -4.95 -18.28
N TYR A 63 -2.91 -3.86 -18.19
CA TYR A 63 -3.90 -3.64 -17.12
C TYR A 63 -4.99 -4.73 -17.10
N ARG A 64 -5.52 -5.13 -18.25
CA ARG A 64 -6.51 -6.22 -18.33
C ARG A 64 -5.94 -7.55 -17.84
N ALA A 65 -4.69 -7.86 -18.19
CA ALA A 65 -4.01 -9.05 -17.67
C ALA A 65 -3.80 -8.96 -16.15
N LEU A 66 -3.38 -7.80 -15.64
CA LEU A 66 -3.21 -7.56 -14.21
C LEU A 66 -4.50 -7.83 -13.42
N ARG A 67 -5.65 -7.42 -13.95
CA ARG A 67 -6.95 -7.69 -13.33
C ARG A 67 -7.30 -9.18 -13.21
N LEU A 68 -6.77 -10.00 -14.10
CA LEU A 68 -6.99 -11.45 -14.08
C LEU A 68 -6.01 -12.19 -13.17
N ILE A 69 -4.75 -11.71 -13.13
CA ILE A 69 -3.66 -12.37 -12.42
C ILE A 69 -3.65 -11.97 -10.94
N ASN A 70 -3.86 -10.69 -10.67
CA ASN A 70 -3.79 -10.11 -9.31
C ASN A 70 -4.96 -9.15 -9.08
N PRO A 71 -6.21 -9.66 -8.96
CA PRO A 71 -7.35 -8.83 -8.63
C PRO A 71 -7.16 -8.21 -7.24
N SER A 72 -7.37 -6.91 -7.13
CA SER A 72 -7.23 -6.15 -5.90
C SER A 72 -8.41 -5.20 -5.73
N PRO A 73 -8.76 -4.78 -4.48
CA PRO A 73 -9.88 -3.86 -4.25
C PRO A 73 -9.73 -2.51 -4.97
N TYR A 74 -8.50 -2.03 -5.12
CA TYR A 74 -8.20 -0.75 -5.77
C TYR A 74 -7.37 -0.98 -7.01
N MET A 75 -8.04 -1.01 -8.15
CA MET A 75 -7.42 -1.18 -9.46
C MET A 75 -7.65 0.06 -10.31
N TYR A 76 -6.60 0.57 -10.94
CA TYR A 76 -6.68 1.79 -11.73
C TYR A 76 -5.86 1.71 -13.00
N TYR A 77 -6.32 2.44 -14.00
CA TYR A 77 -5.61 2.72 -15.25
C TYR A 77 -5.77 4.21 -15.57
N LEU A 78 -4.67 4.92 -15.57
CA LEU A 78 -4.61 6.35 -15.85
C LEU A 78 -3.88 6.58 -17.18
N ASN A 79 -4.49 7.35 -18.06
CA ASN A 79 -3.91 7.69 -19.35
C ASN A 79 -3.66 9.19 -19.42
N PHE A 80 -2.38 9.58 -19.47
CA PHE A 80 -1.94 10.97 -19.55
C PHE A 80 -1.46 11.37 -20.96
N GLY A 81 -1.76 10.55 -21.98
CA GLY A 81 -1.31 10.76 -23.34
C GLY A 81 0.05 10.11 -23.60
N ASP A 82 1.12 10.77 -23.20
CA ASP A 82 2.50 10.32 -23.45
C ASP A 82 2.91 9.11 -22.61
N TYR A 83 2.28 8.93 -21.45
CA TYR A 83 2.51 7.80 -20.57
C TYR A 83 1.21 7.32 -19.90
N GLN A 84 1.21 6.06 -19.46
CA GLN A 84 0.08 5.45 -18.78
C GLN A 84 0.54 4.81 -17.48
N ILE A 85 -0.35 4.78 -16.49
CA ILE A 85 -0.12 4.11 -15.21
C ILE A 85 -1.21 3.06 -15.03
N ALA A 86 -0.79 1.82 -14.76
CA ALA A 86 -1.68 0.73 -14.39
C ALA A 86 -1.27 0.22 -13.01
N GLY A 87 -2.22 0.03 -12.11
CA GLY A 87 -1.93 -0.43 -10.77
C GLY A 87 -3.01 -1.31 -10.18
N ALA A 88 -2.59 -2.10 -9.18
CA ALA A 88 -3.43 -2.91 -8.33
C ALA A 88 -2.95 -2.74 -6.89
N SER A 89 -3.80 -2.28 -5.98
CA SER A 89 -3.47 -2.07 -4.57
C SER A 89 -4.47 -2.77 -3.66
N PRO A 90 -4.01 -3.49 -2.64
CA PRO A 90 -4.87 -4.06 -1.62
C PRO A 90 -5.30 -3.03 -0.57
N GLU A 91 -4.58 -1.94 -0.42
CA GLU A 91 -4.69 -0.98 0.67
C GLU A 91 -5.40 0.29 0.24
N MET A 92 -6.33 0.75 1.09
CA MET A 92 -6.99 2.03 0.95
C MET A 92 -6.12 3.14 1.54
N LEU A 93 -5.69 4.09 0.72
CA LEU A 93 -4.95 5.24 1.21
C LEU A 93 -5.85 6.14 2.06
N VAL A 94 -6.93 6.63 1.47
CA VAL A 94 -7.93 7.47 2.13
C VAL A 94 -9.24 7.41 1.35
N ARG A 95 -10.36 7.49 2.05
CA ARG A 95 -11.70 7.61 1.49
C ARG A 95 -12.47 8.71 2.21
N VAL A 96 -13.22 9.48 1.45
CA VAL A 96 -14.17 10.45 2.00
C VAL A 96 -15.55 10.11 1.44
N GLU A 97 -16.48 9.81 2.35
CA GLU A 97 -17.84 9.45 1.99
C GLU A 97 -18.81 9.98 3.05
N ASN A 98 -19.86 10.69 2.64
CA ASN A 98 -20.89 11.25 3.53
C ASN A 98 -20.32 12.09 4.68
N GLY A 99 -19.25 12.86 4.43
CA GLY A 99 -18.60 13.69 5.44
C GLY A 99 -17.74 12.93 6.45
N VAL A 100 -17.49 11.63 6.21
CA VAL A 100 -16.57 10.80 7.00
C VAL A 100 -15.31 10.57 6.20
N VAL A 101 -14.15 10.87 6.80
CA VAL A 101 -12.85 10.52 6.27
C VAL A 101 -12.36 9.23 6.93
N GLN A 102 -11.86 8.30 6.11
CA GLN A 102 -11.45 6.96 6.55
C GLN A 102 -10.08 6.60 5.99
N THR A 103 -9.31 5.85 6.77
CA THR A 103 -8.11 5.14 6.33
C THR A 103 -8.09 3.74 6.95
N GLY A 104 -7.45 2.80 6.27
CA GLY A 104 -7.39 1.40 6.71
C GLY A 104 -5.95 0.90 6.67
N PRO A 105 -5.10 1.21 7.66
CA PRO A 105 -3.75 0.69 7.69
C PRO A 105 -3.71 -0.84 7.73
N ILE A 106 -2.88 -1.40 6.87
CA ILE A 106 -2.65 -2.85 6.73
C ILE A 106 -1.21 -3.14 7.11
N ALA A 107 -0.99 -4.09 8.02
CA ALA A 107 0.33 -4.61 8.34
C ALA A 107 0.26 -6.05 8.81
N GLY A 108 1.38 -6.75 8.73
CA GLY A 108 1.45 -8.16 9.04
C GLY A 108 0.85 -9.03 7.94
N THR A 109 1.55 -10.08 7.57
CA THR A 109 1.14 -10.96 6.47
C THR A 109 1.42 -12.41 6.82
N ARG A 110 0.43 -13.28 6.56
CA ARG A 110 0.61 -14.73 6.50
C ARG A 110 -0.02 -15.29 5.22
N PRO A 111 0.51 -16.36 4.66
CA PRO A 111 -0.15 -17.06 3.56
C PRO A 111 -1.48 -17.65 4.02
N ARG A 112 -2.35 -17.98 3.08
CA ARG A 112 -3.57 -18.75 3.37
C ARG A 112 -3.21 -20.20 3.66
N GLY A 113 -3.89 -20.77 4.65
CA GLY A 113 -3.81 -22.19 4.97
C GLY A 113 -4.45 -23.05 3.87
N LYS A 114 -4.00 -24.29 3.73
CA LYS A 114 -4.59 -25.27 2.80
C LYS A 114 -5.88 -25.88 3.35
N THR A 115 -6.05 -25.88 4.67
CA THR A 115 -7.24 -26.28 5.38
C THR A 115 -7.74 -25.15 6.28
N VAL A 116 -8.97 -25.26 6.77
CA VAL A 116 -9.55 -24.28 7.69
C VAL A 116 -8.75 -24.21 8.99
N GLU A 117 -8.32 -25.37 9.50
CA GLU A 117 -7.55 -25.48 10.73
C GLU A 117 -6.17 -24.82 10.59
N GLU A 118 -5.49 -25.04 9.46
CA GLU A 118 -4.21 -24.40 9.14
C GLU A 118 -4.37 -22.89 9.01
N ASP A 119 -5.43 -22.43 8.35
CA ASP A 119 -5.74 -21.00 8.17
C ASP A 119 -5.99 -20.32 9.54
N MET A 120 -6.71 -20.97 10.43
CA MET A 120 -6.93 -20.47 11.80
C MET A 120 -5.66 -20.48 12.64
N ALA A 121 -4.78 -21.46 12.46
CA ALA A 121 -3.49 -21.51 13.16
C ALA A 121 -2.57 -20.36 12.72
N LEU A 122 -2.50 -20.09 11.40
CA LEU A 122 -1.73 -18.97 10.84
C LEU A 122 -2.28 -17.61 11.29
N GLU A 123 -3.60 -17.44 11.38
CA GLU A 123 -4.20 -16.23 11.95
C GLU A 123 -3.79 -16.02 13.41
N LYS A 124 -3.86 -17.07 14.21
CA LYS A 124 -3.47 -17.02 15.63
C LYS A 124 -1.98 -16.69 15.79
N GLU A 125 -1.13 -17.29 14.96
CA GLU A 125 0.30 -16.96 14.89
C GLU A 125 0.52 -15.49 14.54
N LEU A 126 -0.15 -14.99 13.50
CA LEU A 126 -0.06 -13.60 13.08
C LEU A 126 -0.42 -12.62 14.19
N LEU A 127 -1.52 -12.86 14.88
CA LEU A 127 -1.98 -12.01 15.99
C LEU A 127 -1.11 -12.14 17.25
N ALA A 128 -0.32 -13.19 17.39
CA ALA A 128 0.64 -13.38 18.48
C ALA A 128 2.03 -12.81 18.19
N ASP A 129 2.31 -12.44 16.94
CA ASP A 129 3.61 -11.90 16.51
C ASP A 129 3.78 -10.47 17.01
N LYS A 130 4.65 -10.29 18.02
CA LYS A 130 4.88 -8.99 18.66
C LYS A 130 5.43 -7.93 17.71
N LYS A 131 6.25 -8.34 16.72
CA LYS A 131 6.82 -7.42 15.73
C LYS A 131 5.73 -6.91 14.81
N GLU A 132 4.92 -7.80 14.23
CA GLU A 132 3.82 -7.44 13.34
C GLU A 132 2.78 -6.55 14.04
N ILE A 133 2.46 -6.87 15.30
CA ILE A 133 1.54 -6.06 16.12
C ILE A 133 2.11 -4.67 16.43
N ALA A 134 3.41 -4.56 16.73
CA ALA A 134 4.06 -3.26 16.98
C ALA A 134 4.07 -2.40 15.73
N GLU A 135 4.46 -2.96 14.58
CA GLU A 135 4.44 -2.28 13.28
C GLU A 135 3.03 -1.82 12.93
N HIS A 136 2.03 -2.71 13.06
CA HIS A 136 0.64 -2.35 12.79
C HIS A 136 0.15 -1.20 13.70
N THR A 137 0.49 -1.23 14.98
CA THR A 137 0.10 -0.17 15.91
C THR A 137 0.71 1.19 15.52
N MET A 138 1.96 1.19 15.05
CA MET A 138 2.63 2.38 14.52
C MET A 138 1.90 2.94 13.29
N LEU A 139 1.47 2.07 12.36
CA LEU A 139 0.73 2.48 11.17
C LEU A 139 -0.68 3.00 11.49
N VAL A 140 -1.33 2.43 12.50
CA VAL A 140 -2.63 2.94 13.01
C VAL A 140 -2.47 4.35 13.58
N ASP A 141 -1.42 4.60 14.35
CA ASP A 141 -1.16 5.94 14.90
C ASP A 141 -0.83 6.96 13.81
N LEU A 142 -0.07 6.55 12.80
CA LEU A 142 0.17 7.34 11.60
C LEU A 142 -1.15 7.71 10.90
N GLY A 143 -2.02 6.72 10.64
CA GLY A 143 -3.32 6.94 10.00
C GLY A 143 -4.22 7.87 10.80
N ARG A 144 -4.26 7.73 12.13
CA ARG A 144 -4.99 8.65 13.03
C ARG A 144 -4.47 10.08 12.91
N ASN A 145 -3.16 10.25 12.85
CA ASN A 145 -2.52 11.56 12.73
C ASN A 145 -2.83 12.19 11.36
N ASP A 146 -2.75 11.43 10.28
CA ASP A 146 -2.96 11.90 8.91
C ASP A 146 -4.40 12.41 8.72
N ILE A 147 -5.41 11.60 9.03
CA ILE A 147 -6.81 12.05 8.89
C ILE A 147 -7.21 13.07 9.97
N GLY A 148 -6.50 13.10 11.10
CA GLY A 148 -6.72 14.07 12.17
C GLY A 148 -6.51 15.52 11.72
N ARG A 149 -5.64 15.75 10.73
CA ARG A 149 -5.37 17.08 10.16
C ARG A 149 -6.60 17.70 9.47
N VAL A 150 -7.51 16.88 8.97
CA VAL A 150 -8.70 17.30 8.23
C VAL A 150 -10.00 16.96 8.94
N SER A 151 -9.94 16.27 10.08
CA SER A 151 -11.10 15.88 10.86
C SER A 151 -11.48 16.95 11.90
N GLU A 152 -12.75 16.99 12.29
CA GLU A 152 -13.19 17.76 13.47
C GLU A 152 -12.44 17.29 14.71
N PHE A 153 -12.10 18.21 15.60
CA PHE A 153 -11.37 17.89 16.82
C PHE A 153 -12.15 16.86 17.67
N GLY A 154 -11.45 15.83 18.15
CA GLY A 154 -12.02 14.77 18.96
C GLY A 154 -12.89 13.75 18.20
N SER A 155 -13.06 13.89 16.88
CA SER A 155 -13.88 12.97 16.08
C SER A 155 -13.15 11.71 15.58
N VAL A 156 -11.82 11.74 15.60
CA VAL A 156 -11.01 10.60 15.13
C VAL A 156 -11.11 9.43 16.09
N LYS A 157 -11.54 8.30 15.59
CA LYS A 157 -11.72 7.05 16.35
C LYS A 157 -11.28 5.84 15.55
N VAL A 158 -10.87 4.82 16.26
CA VAL A 158 -10.66 3.47 15.72
C VAL A 158 -11.98 2.72 15.85
N THR A 159 -12.57 2.36 14.72
CA THR A 159 -13.89 1.69 14.69
C THR A 159 -13.79 0.18 14.76
N ARG A 160 -12.76 -0.39 14.12
CA ARG A 160 -12.41 -1.81 14.24
C ARG A 160 -10.90 -1.93 14.41
N PHE A 161 -10.44 -2.59 15.44
CA PHE A 161 -9.03 -2.65 15.80
C PHE A 161 -8.46 -4.06 15.67
N LYS A 162 -7.38 -4.19 14.87
CA LYS A 162 -6.59 -5.43 14.71
C LYS A 162 -7.42 -6.65 14.34
N TYR A 163 -8.25 -6.55 13.33
CA TYR A 163 -8.94 -7.73 12.79
C TYR A 163 -8.16 -8.30 11.59
N VAL A 164 -8.32 -9.60 11.37
CA VAL A 164 -7.68 -10.27 10.23
C VAL A 164 -8.64 -10.34 9.07
N GLU A 165 -8.21 -9.81 7.92
CA GLU A 165 -8.91 -9.96 6.66
C GLU A 165 -8.20 -10.96 5.76
N ARG A 166 -9.00 -11.85 5.14
CA ARG A 166 -8.52 -12.93 4.29
C ARG A 166 -8.71 -12.56 2.84
N PHE A 167 -7.59 -12.48 2.13
CA PHE A 167 -7.55 -12.31 0.68
C PHE A 167 -7.34 -13.67 0.00
N SER A 168 -7.27 -13.68 -1.35
CA SER A 168 -7.16 -14.92 -2.11
C SER A 168 -5.91 -15.76 -1.77
N HIS A 169 -4.77 -15.11 -1.48
CA HIS A 169 -3.49 -15.79 -1.28
C HIS A 169 -2.85 -15.50 0.08
N VAL A 170 -3.28 -14.46 0.75
CA VAL A 170 -2.70 -14.00 2.02
C VAL A 170 -3.80 -13.53 2.97
N MET A 171 -3.43 -13.38 4.25
CA MET A 171 -4.23 -12.68 5.26
C MET A 171 -3.40 -11.55 5.85
N HIS A 172 -4.07 -10.46 6.24
CA HIS A 172 -3.46 -9.27 6.82
C HIS A 172 -4.18 -8.83 8.09
N ILE A 173 -3.45 -8.14 8.97
CA ILE A 173 -4.06 -7.39 10.08
C ILE A 173 -4.48 -6.03 9.55
N ILE A 174 -5.73 -5.66 9.78
CA ILE A 174 -6.32 -4.40 9.36
C ILE A 174 -6.90 -3.68 10.57
N THR A 175 -6.92 -2.36 10.50
CA THR A 175 -7.60 -1.49 11.47
C THR A 175 -8.33 -0.40 10.70
N ASP A 176 -9.58 -0.14 11.03
CA ASP A 176 -10.35 0.96 10.45
C ASP A 176 -10.25 2.18 11.36
N VAL A 177 -9.81 3.30 10.78
CA VAL A 177 -9.73 4.60 11.45
C VAL A 177 -10.62 5.59 10.70
N GLU A 178 -11.48 6.30 11.44
CA GLU A 178 -12.45 7.23 10.90
C GLU A 178 -12.39 8.56 11.63
N GLY A 179 -12.77 9.63 10.92
CA GLY A 179 -12.98 10.95 11.50
C GLY A 179 -14.08 11.70 10.75
N LYS A 180 -14.74 12.64 11.39
CA LYS A 180 -15.70 13.54 10.74
C LYS A 180 -14.92 14.62 10.00
N LEU A 181 -15.10 14.72 8.68
CA LEU A 181 -14.43 15.74 7.88
C LEU A 181 -14.90 17.13 8.30
N ARG A 182 -13.97 18.05 8.51
CA ARG A 182 -14.30 19.45 8.81
C ARG A 182 -15.03 20.09 7.63
N SER A 183 -15.95 20.98 7.92
CA SER A 183 -16.78 21.68 6.91
C SER A 183 -15.98 22.58 5.96
N ASP A 184 -14.78 23.01 6.37
CA ASP A 184 -13.85 23.81 5.56
C ASP A 184 -12.89 22.93 4.73
N LYS A 185 -13.03 21.60 4.74
CA LYS A 185 -12.18 20.62 4.07
C LYS A 185 -12.92 19.81 3.03
N THR A 186 -12.17 19.39 2.02
CA THR A 186 -12.64 18.59 0.89
C THR A 186 -11.96 17.22 0.84
N CYS A 187 -12.40 16.33 -0.05
CA CYS A 187 -11.71 15.07 -0.31
C CYS A 187 -10.27 15.27 -0.85
N PHE A 188 -9.98 16.39 -1.50
CA PHE A 188 -8.62 16.73 -1.93
C PHE A 188 -7.72 17.12 -0.76
N ASP A 189 -8.27 17.82 0.26
CA ASP A 189 -7.54 18.09 1.50
C ASP A 189 -7.24 16.78 2.25
N ALA A 190 -8.18 15.83 2.26
CA ALA A 190 -7.98 14.53 2.87
C ALA A 190 -6.87 13.73 2.13
N LEU A 191 -6.85 13.77 0.79
CA LEU A 191 -5.76 13.17 0.02
C LEU A 191 -4.42 13.86 0.35
N GLY A 192 -4.39 15.19 0.39
CA GLY A 192 -3.20 15.96 0.73
C GLY A 192 -2.68 15.69 2.14
N SER A 193 -3.56 15.39 3.11
CA SER A 193 -3.17 15.07 4.49
C SER A 193 -2.47 13.71 4.63
N THR A 194 -2.71 12.79 3.70
CA THR A 194 -2.11 11.43 3.68
C THR A 194 -0.89 11.32 2.77
N LEU A 195 -0.53 12.40 2.05
CA LEU A 195 0.63 12.40 1.16
C LEU A 195 1.78 13.26 1.74
N PRO A 196 3.04 12.81 1.59
CA PRO A 196 3.46 11.49 1.12
C PRO A 196 3.04 10.39 2.12
N ALA A 197 2.58 9.24 1.58
CA ALA A 197 2.14 8.13 2.42
C ALA A 197 3.30 7.55 3.23
N GLY A 198 3.19 7.57 4.56
CA GLY A 198 4.22 7.05 5.46
C GLY A 198 4.45 5.54 5.31
N THR A 199 3.44 4.80 4.90
CA THR A 199 3.52 3.37 4.58
C THR A 199 4.43 3.08 3.38
N LEU A 200 4.67 4.07 2.50
CA LEU A 200 5.52 3.93 1.31
C LEU A 200 6.93 4.47 1.51
N SER A 201 7.13 5.45 2.39
CA SER A 201 8.42 6.10 2.60
C SER A 201 9.17 5.60 3.84
N GLY A 202 8.43 5.27 4.89
CA GLY A 202 8.96 4.90 6.20
C GLY A 202 8.71 5.96 7.27
N ALA A 203 9.25 5.75 8.47
CA ALA A 203 9.09 6.60 9.63
C ALA A 203 10.45 7.05 10.18
N CYS A 204 10.66 8.38 10.28
CA CYS A 204 11.84 8.98 10.87
C CYS A 204 11.53 9.62 12.23
N LEU A 205 12.59 9.94 12.99
CA LEU A 205 12.43 10.67 14.24
C LEU A 205 12.04 12.14 13.97
N LEU A 206 11.32 12.70 14.94
CA LEU A 206 10.72 14.03 14.83
C LEU A 206 11.71 15.18 14.55
N TYR A 207 12.90 15.09 15.09
CA TYR A 207 13.92 16.12 14.89
C TYR A 207 14.53 16.11 13.49
N THR A 208 14.32 15.05 12.72
CA THR A 208 14.71 14.95 11.32
C THR A 208 13.59 15.33 10.37
N SER A 209 12.37 15.48 10.89
CA SER A 209 11.20 15.92 10.11
C SER A 209 11.10 17.44 10.11
N PRO A 210 11.09 18.11 8.95
CA PRO A 210 10.88 19.56 8.87
C PRO A 210 9.44 19.99 9.18
N SER A 211 8.53 19.07 9.44
CA SER A 211 7.13 19.37 9.68
C SER A 211 6.92 19.77 11.14
N PRO A 212 6.50 21.02 11.41
CA PRO A 212 5.95 21.36 12.71
C PRO A 212 4.63 20.62 12.90
N ARG A 213 4.38 20.13 14.05
CA ARG A 213 3.12 19.50 14.46
C ARG A 213 2.09 20.51 14.83
#